data_1f001acd399d38c98305cc154a4b4966
#
_entry.id   1f001acd399d38c98305cc154a4b4966
#
_cell.length_a   1.000
_cell.length_b   1.000
_cell.length_c   1.000
_cell.angle_alpha   90.00
_cell.angle_beta   90.00
_cell.angle_gamma   90.00
#
_symmetry.space_group_name_H-M   'P 1'
#
loop_
_entity.id
_entity.type
_entity.pdbx_description
1 polymer ?
#
loop_
_entity_poly.entity_id
_entity_poly.type
_entity_poly.pdbx_seq_one_letter_code
_entity_poly.pdbx_strand_id
1 'polypeptide(L)'
;MHSYDSDDLNAIREGVRALCAEFPAEYWRTLDEQKAFPEAFVKAMTDAGWLSAMIPEAYGGSGLGLAEASVILEEVNHCGGNSGTIHGQMYNMFTLLRHGSEEQKRHYLPKLASGELRLQSMGVTEPTTGTDTTQLKTTAVREGDDYVINGQKVWISRIQHSDLMILLARTTPLAQVTRKSEGMSIFLVDLRQR
;
A
#
# COMPACT_ATOMS: atom_id res chain seq x y z
N MET A 1 -26.09 4.27 7.81
CA MET A 1 -25.49 5.45 7.13
C MET A 1 -24.65 6.13 8.18
N HIS A 2 -23.34 5.84 8.23
CA HIS A 2 -22.44 6.53 9.16
C HIS A 2 -22.35 7.98 8.72
N SER A 3 -22.70 8.90 9.61
CA SER A 3 -22.53 10.33 9.38
C SER A 3 -21.02 10.60 9.28
N TYR A 4 -20.58 11.37 8.29
CA TYR A 4 -19.19 11.81 8.13
C TYR A 4 -18.74 12.75 9.30
N ASP A 5 -19.65 13.06 10.21
CA ASP A 5 -19.51 13.90 11.42
C ASP A 5 -19.79 13.11 12.70
N SER A 6 -19.33 11.87 12.81
CA SER A 6 -19.38 11.15 14.08
C SER A 6 -18.27 11.65 15.03
N ASP A 7 -18.51 11.55 16.33
CA ASP A 7 -17.52 11.91 17.36
C ASP A 7 -16.21 11.12 17.17
N ASP A 8 -16.32 9.84 16.78
CA ASP A 8 -15.16 8.98 16.51
C ASP A 8 -14.31 9.50 15.32
N LEU A 9 -14.95 9.92 14.22
CA LEU A 9 -14.23 10.49 13.09
C LEU A 9 -13.59 11.84 13.41
N ASN A 10 -14.23 12.63 14.27
CA ASN A 10 -13.67 13.90 14.74
C ASN A 10 -12.45 13.66 15.64
N ALA A 11 -12.50 12.66 16.52
CA ALA A 11 -11.33 12.28 17.33
C ALA A 11 -10.14 11.84 16.46
N ILE A 12 -10.40 11.10 15.37
CA ILE A 12 -9.36 10.72 14.38
C ILE A 12 -8.77 11.98 13.73
N ARG A 13 -9.61 12.92 13.27
CA ARG A 13 -9.15 14.20 12.68
C ARG A 13 -8.25 14.97 13.64
N GLU A 14 -8.66 15.11 14.89
CA GLU A 14 -7.89 15.80 15.92
C GLU A 14 -6.54 15.13 16.17
N GLY A 15 -6.51 13.81 16.30
CA GLY A 15 -5.27 13.04 16.49
C GLY A 15 -4.31 13.17 15.31
N VAL A 16 -4.81 13.04 14.08
CA VAL A 16 -3.97 13.19 12.87
C VAL A 16 -3.48 14.63 12.73
N ARG A 17 -4.32 15.61 12.98
CA ARG A 17 -3.98 17.05 12.95
C ARG A 17 -2.89 17.39 13.95
N ALA A 18 -3.00 16.88 15.17
CA ALA A 18 -1.99 17.09 16.21
C ALA A 18 -0.63 16.55 15.79
N LEU A 19 -0.57 15.34 15.21
CA LEU A 19 0.66 14.77 14.67
C LEU A 19 1.19 15.58 13.48
N CYS A 20 0.35 15.97 12.54
CA CYS A 20 0.76 16.75 11.38
C CYS A 20 1.33 18.12 11.76
N ALA A 21 0.92 18.71 12.88
CA ALA A 21 1.46 19.99 13.36
C ALA A 21 2.95 19.93 13.70
N GLU A 22 3.50 18.73 13.95
CA GLU A 22 4.94 18.51 14.15
C GLU A 22 5.75 18.60 12.84
N PHE A 23 5.07 18.58 11.68
CA PHE A 23 5.67 18.61 10.36
C PHE A 23 5.21 19.84 9.56
N PRO A 24 5.76 21.03 9.84
CA PRO A 24 5.33 22.29 9.23
C PRO A 24 5.65 22.32 7.72
N ALA A 25 5.08 23.33 7.02
CA ALA A 25 5.27 23.49 5.56
C ALA A 25 6.74 23.54 5.13
N GLU A 26 7.65 24.03 5.98
CA GLU A 26 9.09 24.04 5.74
C GLU A 26 9.67 22.65 5.59
N TYR A 27 9.23 21.70 6.45
CA TYR A 27 9.62 20.30 6.36
C TYR A 27 9.29 19.71 4.98
N TRP A 28 8.07 19.93 4.51
CA TRP A 28 7.61 19.40 3.21
C TRP A 28 8.34 20.06 2.03
N ARG A 29 8.55 21.39 2.06
CA ARG A 29 9.32 22.08 1.02
C ARG A 29 10.76 21.58 0.91
N THR A 30 11.42 21.42 2.04
CA THR A 30 12.80 20.91 2.09
C THR A 30 12.91 19.51 1.48
N LEU A 31 11.97 18.63 1.80
CA LEU A 31 11.94 17.28 1.22
C LEU A 31 11.67 17.29 -0.29
N ASP A 32 10.77 18.17 -0.76
CA ASP A 32 10.45 18.29 -2.17
C ASP A 32 11.67 18.78 -2.97
N GLU A 33 12.37 19.81 -2.48
CA GLU A 33 13.61 20.30 -3.06
C GLU A 33 14.69 19.21 -3.14
N GLN A 34 14.81 18.40 -2.11
CA GLN A 34 15.78 17.30 -2.01
C GLN A 34 15.32 16.04 -2.74
N LYS A 35 14.07 15.98 -3.23
CA LYS A 35 13.43 14.78 -3.76
C LYS A 35 13.50 13.59 -2.79
N ALA A 36 13.38 13.89 -1.49
CA ALA A 36 13.57 12.94 -0.41
C ALA A 36 12.23 12.35 0.06
N PHE A 37 12.29 11.14 0.60
CA PHE A 37 11.16 10.48 1.23
C PHE A 37 10.98 11.00 2.67
N PRO A 38 9.75 11.25 3.15
CA PRO A 38 9.48 11.80 4.48
C PRO A 38 9.57 10.73 5.57
N GLU A 39 10.76 10.19 5.82
CA GLU A 39 11.00 9.10 6.77
C GLU A 39 10.47 9.43 8.18
N ALA A 40 10.75 10.64 8.69
CA ALA A 40 10.32 11.04 10.02
C ALA A 40 8.78 11.09 10.14
N PHE A 41 8.10 11.63 9.11
CA PHE A 41 6.64 11.68 9.07
C PHE A 41 6.04 10.27 9.01
N VAL A 42 6.54 9.42 8.09
CA VAL A 42 6.04 8.04 7.95
C VAL A 42 6.26 7.25 9.22
N LYS A 43 7.42 7.45 9.88
CA LYS A 43 7.70 6.82 11.18
C LYS A 43 6.71 7.29 12.25
N ALA A 44 6.47 8.60 12.37
CA ALA A 44 5.52 9.15 13.34
C ALA A 44 4.09 8.62 13.12
N MET A 45 3.65 8.56 11.86
CA MET A 45 2.35 7.99 11.49
C MET A 45 2.26 6.49 11.81
N THR A 46 3.38 5.75 11.67
CA THR A 46 3.46 4.33 12.04
C THR A 46 3.39 4.16 13.54
N ASP A 47 4.22 4.89 14.29
CA ASP A 47 4.29 4.80 15.76
C ASP A 47 2.96 5.18 16.42
N ALA A 48 2.22 6.11 15.83
CA ALA A 48 0.89 6.49 16.26
C ALA A 48 -0.23 5.52 15.82
N GLY A 49 0.10 4.47 15.06
CA GLY A 49 -0.84 3.44 14.61
C GLY A 49 -1.69 3.82 13.38
N TRP A 50 -1.51 5.02 12.80
CA TRP A 50 -2.33 5.46 11.68
C TRP A 50 -2.13 4.65 10.39
N LEU A 51 -0.91 4.12 10.15
CA LEU A 51 -0.65 3.25 9.00
C LEU A 51 -1.23 1.85 9.18
N SER A 52 -1.46 1.42 10.40
CA SER A 52 -2.04 0.11 10.74
C SER A 52 -3.54 0.19 11.08
N ALA A 53 -4.16 1.35 10.89
CA ALA A 53 -5.55 1.59 11.27
C ALA A 53 -6.53 0.51 10.75
N MET A 54 -6.35 0.04 9.53
CA MET A 54 -7.21 -0.98 8.90
C MET A 54 -6.77 -2.42 9.21
N ILE A 55 -5.62 -2.65 9.81
CA ILE A 55 -5.18 -3.98 10.23
C ILE A 55 -6.03 -4.42 11.42
N PRO A 56 -6.59 -5.65 11.43
CA PRO A 56 -7.31 -6.17 12.58
C PRO A 56 -6.44 -6.18 13.86
N GLU A 57 -7.07 -6.02 15.02
CA GLU A 57 -6.41 -6.03 16.33
C GLU A 57 -5.58 -7.31 16.55
N ALA A 58 -6.06 -8.46 16.06
CA ALA A 58 -5.36 -9.74 16.13
C ALA A 58 -3.98 -9.72 15.45
N TYR A 59 -3.70 -8.74 14.60
CA TYR A 59 -2.43 -8.54 13.90
C TYR A 59 -1.73 -7.23 14.28
N GLY A 60 -2.16 -6.58 15.36
CA GLY A 60 -1.52 -5.39 15.90
C GLY A 60 -1.99 -4.06 15.31
N GLY A 61 -3.13 -4.04 14.62
CA GLY A 61 -3.78 -2.82 14.15
C GLY A 61 -4.98 -2.40 15.00
N SER A 62 -5.78 -1.48 14.49
CA SER A 62 -6.98 -0.95 15.17
C SER A 62 -8.30 -1.49 14.61
N GLY A 63 -8.28 -2.25 13.53
CA GLY A 63 -9.47 -2.84 12.91
C GLY A 63 -10.48 -1.84 12.35
N LEU A 64 -10.03 -0.61 12.05
CA LEU A 64 -10.87 0.46 11.51
C LEU A 64 -11.26 0.21 10.05
N GLY A 65 -12.31 0.86 9.60
CA GLY A 65 -12.84 0.71 8.25
C GLY A 65 -12.31 1.74 7.25
N LEU A 66 -12.91 1.72 6.06
CA LEU A 66 -12.54 2.63 4.96
C LEU A 66 -12.92 4.09 5.26
N ALA A 67 -13.96 4.34 6.04
CA ALA A 67 -14.37 5.68 6.40
C ALA A 67 -13.29 6.38 7.25
N GLU A 68 -12.78 5.68 8.24
CA GLU A 68 -11.72 6.14 9.14
C GLU A 68 -10.40 6.32 8.36
N ALA A 69 -10.04 5.35 7.51
CA ALA A 69 -8.87 5.46 6.64
C ALA A 69 -8.95 6.66 5.70
N SER A 70 -10.14 6.96 5.14
CA SER A 70 -10.37 8.14 4.30
C SER A 70 -10.16 9.44 5.09
N VAL A 71 -10.67 9.51 6.32
CA VAL A 71 -10.51 10.67 7.17
C VAL A 71 -9.05 10.91 7.53
N ILE A 72 -8.28 9.86 7.82
CA ILE A 72 -6.83 9.97 8.08
C ILE A 72 -6.14 10.61 6.87
N LEU A 73 -6.42 10.12 5.65
CA LEU A 73 -5.80 10.64 4.43
C LEU A 73 -6.25 12.06 4.09
N GLU A 74 -7.53 12.37 4.29
CA GLU A 74 -8.10 13.69 4.11
C GLU A 74 -7.40 14.70 5.01
N GLU A 75 -7.25 14.37 6.30
CA GLU A 75 -6.67 15.29 7.29
C GLU A 75 -5.18 15.52 7.04
N VAL A 76 -4.41 14.49 6.65
CA VAL A 76 -3.01 14.66 6.24
C VAL A 76 -2.89 15.64 5.07
N ASN A 77 -3.75 15.53 4.04
CA ASN A 77 -3.75 16.47 2.91
C ASN A 77 -4.20 17.87 3.34
N HIS A 78 -5.21 17.95 4.21
CA HIS A 78 -5.70 19.24 4.75
C HIS A 78 -4.61 20.01 5.50
N CYS A 79 -3.75 19.30 6.21
CA CYS A 79 -2.58 19.85 6.90
C CYS A 79 -1.39 20.18 5.97
N GLY A 80 -1.51 19.95 4.66
CA GLY A 80 -0.45 20.19 3.70
C GLY A 80 0.61 19.08 3.60
N GLY A 81 0.36 17.93 4.24
CA GLY A 81 1.21 16.75 4.17
C GLY A 81 1.02 15.94 2.89
N ASN A 82 1.97 15.07 2.58
CA ASN A 82 1.88 14.16 1.44
C ASN A 82 1.26 12.82 1.85
N SER A 83 -0.07 12.70 1.77
CA SER A 83 -0.78 11.46 2.08
C SER A 83 -0.38 10.28 1.19
N GLY A 84 0.18 10.54 0.01
CA GLY A 84 0.66 9.51 -0.88
C GLY A 84 1.71 8.59 -0.24
N THR A 85 2.44 9.04 0.76
CA THR A 85 3.47 8.26 1.47
C THR A 85 2.88 7.24 2.46
N ILE A 86 1.61 7.36 2.80
CA ILE A 86 0.87 6.44 3.68
C ILE A 86 -0.23 5.69 2.94
N HIS A 87 -0.92 6.34 2.00
CA HIS A 87 -1.97 5.72 1.18
C HIS A 87 -1.51 4.44 0.49
N GLY A 88 -0.26 4.43 -0.04
CA GLY A 88 0.31 3.26 -0.70
C GLY A 88 0.26 2.00 0.17
N GLN A 89 0.59 2.11 1.45
CA GLN A 89 0.50 0.98 2.37
C GLN A 89 -0.94 0.56 2.64
N MET A 90 -1.86 1.51 2.80
CA MET A 90 -3.25 1.22 3.11
C MET A 90 -3.93 0.38 2.03
N TYR A 91 -3.84 0.75 0.75
CA TYR A 91 -4.49 -0.02 -0.30
C TYR A 91 -3.79 -1.35 -0.62
N ASN A 92 -2.46 -1.40 -0.55
CA ASN A 92 -1.71 -2.63 -0.77
C ASN A 92 -1.96 -3.64 0.34
N MET A 93 -1.94 -3.20 1.59
CA MET A 93 -2.26 -4.03 2.75
C MET A 93 -3.70 -4.56 2.69
N PHE A 94 -4.65 -3.75 2.21
CA PHE A 94 -6.03 -4.20 2.03
C PHE A 94 -6.13 -5.37 1.03
N THR A 95 -5.28 -5.42 0.01
CA THR A 95 -5.16 -6.57 -0.89
C THR A 95 -4.74 -7.83 -0.13
N LEU A 96 -3.76 -7.73 0.76
CA LEU A 96 -3.32 -8.84 1.61
C LEU A 96 -4.41 -9.26 2.61
N LEU A 97 -5.10 -8.31 3.24
CA LEU A 97 -6.21 -8.58 4.15
C LEU A 97 -7.34 -9.35 3.47
N ARG A 98 -7.67 -8.98 2.23
CA ARG A 98 -8.80 -9.55 1.50
C ARG A 98 -8.49 -10.89 0.82
N HIS A 99 -7.28 -11.07 0.32
CA HIS A 99 -6.92 -12.17 -0.58
C HIS A 99 -5.75 -13.02 -0.08
N GLY A 100 -5.00 -12.58 0.91
CA GLY A 100 -3.90 -13.34 1.50
C GLY A 100 -4.39 -14.58 2.25
N SER A 101 -3.55 -15.64 2.25
CA SER A 101 -3.78 -16.79 3.13
C SER A 101 -3.63 -16.38 4.61
N GLU A 102 -4.18 -17.17 5.51
CA GLU A 102 -4.02 -16.94 6.95
C GLU A 102 -2.55 -16.99 7.39
N GLU A 103 -1.73 -17.79 6.73
CA GLU A 103 -0.30 -17.85 6.95
C GLU A 103 0.38 -16.54 6.54
N GLN A 104 0.08 -16.02 5.34
CA GLN A 104 0.57 -14.74 4.85
C GLN A 104 0.14 -13.59 5.77
N LYS A 105 -1.11 -13.57 6.21
CA LYS A 105 -1.62 -12.54 7.13
C LYS A 105 -0.85 -12.55 8.45
N ARG A 106 -0.70 -13.73 9.09
CA ARG A 106 0.04 -13.87 10.35
C ARG A 106 1.52 -13.50 10.21
N HIS A 107 2.11 -13.76 9.05
CA HIS A 107 3.53 -13.45 8.83
C HIS A 107 3.78 -11.96 8.55
N TYR A 108 2.94 -11.33 7.71
CA TYR A 108 3.22 -9.98 7.20
C TYR A 108 2.50 -8.87 7.97
N LEU A 109 1.23 -9.05 8.37
CA LEU A 109 0.44 -7.97 8.95
C LEU A 109 1.03 -7.40 10.24
N PRO A 110 1.55 -8.19 11.20
CA PRO A 110 2.19 -7.62 12.39
C PRO A 110 3.43 -6.80 12.07
N LYS A 111 4.21 -7.21 11.08
CA LYS A 111 5.41 -6.48 10.64
C LYS A 111 5.07 -5.19 9.90
N LEU A 112 3.96 -5.17 9.16
CA LEU A 112 3.44 -3.95 8.54
C LEU A 112 2.86 -3.00 9.59
N ALA A 113 2.20 -3.53 10.62
CA ALA A 113 1.66 -2.73 11.71
C ALA A 113 2.75 -2.06 12.54
N SER A 114 3.84 -2.77 12.83
CA SER A 114 4.99 -2.24 13.58
C SER A 114 5.93 -1.34 12.76
N GLY A 115 5.77 -1.32 11.44
CA GLY A 115 6.71 -0.62 10.53
C GLY A 115 8.03 -1.35 10.29
N GLU A 116 8.17 -2.61 10.75
CA GLU A 116 9.31 -3.47 10.40
C GLU A 116 9.41 -3.71 8.89
N LEU A 117 8.26 -3.80 8.21
CA LEU A 117 8.15 -3.91 6.76
C LEU A 117 7.26 -2.81 6.19
N ARG A 118 7.61 -2.36 4.99
CA ARG A 118 6.82 -1.42 4.19
C ARG A 118 6.26 -2.10 2.93
N LEU A 119 4.95 -2.02 2.74
CA LEU A 119 4.25 -2.48 1.54
C LEU A 119 3.60 -1.28 0.85
N GLN A 120 4.38 -0.47 0.16
CA GLN A 120 3.93 0.78 -0.45
C GLN A 120 3.90 0.77 -1.98
N SER A 121 4.32 -0.31 -2.62
CA SER A 121 4.41 -0.39 -4.07
C SER A 121 3.49 -1.45 -4.66
N MET A 122 2.92 -1.11 -5.85
CA MET A 122 2.06 -2.00 -6.63
C MET A 122 2.51 -2.00 -8.09
N GLY A 123 3.02 -3.13 -8.55
CA GLY A 123 3.50 -3.33 -9.92
C GLY A 123 2.38 -3.81 -10.83
N VAL A 124 1.67 -2.89 -11.47
CA VAL A 124 0.55 -3.18 -12.40
C VAL A 124 0.86 -2.66 -13.80
N THR A 125 1.11 -1.35 -13.93
CA THR A 125 1.32 -0.67 -15.21
C THR A 125 2.57 -1.16 -15.94
N GLU A 126 2.45 -1.33 -17.25
CA GLU A 126 3.55 -1.72 -18.14
C GLU A 126 3.78 -0.66 -19.22
N PRO A 127 4.92 -0.66 -19.95
CA PRO A 127 5.17 0.31 -21.02
C PRO A 127 4.08 0.38 -22.08
N THR A 128 3.37 -0.72 -22.31
CA THR A 128 2.32 -0.84 -23.33
C THR A 128 0.90 -0.98 -22.75
N THR A 129 0.75 -0.97 -21.43
CA THR A 129 -0.52 -1.29 -20.77
C THR A 129 -0.71 -0.45 -19.52
N GLY A 130 -1.67 0.45 -19.55
CA GLY A 130 -2.06 1.30 -18.43
C GLY A 130 -3.53 1.09 -18.06
N THR A 131 -4.43 1.74 -18.78
CA THR A 131 -5.88 1.71 -18.50
C THR A 131 -6.48 0.32 -18.64
N ASP A 132 -6.15 -0.40 -19.72
CA ASP A 132 -6.60 -1.79 -19.92
C ASP A 132 -5.56 -2.77 -19.36
N THR A 133 -5.60 -3.00 -18.05
CA THR A 133 -4.70 -3.94 -17.37
C THR A 133 -4.86 -5.39 -17.83
N THR A 134 -5.95 -5.72 -18.54
CA THR A 134 -6.14 -7.08 -19.09
C THR A 134 -5.16 -7.41 -20.22
N GLN A 135 -4.46 -6.42 -20.76
CA GLN A 135 -3.46 -6.56 -21.82
C GLN A 135 -2.03 -6.73 -21.29
N LEU A 136 -1.84 -6.85 -19.99
CA LEU A 136 -0.50 -6.98 -19.39
C LEU A 136 0.26 -8.19 -19.97
N LYS A 137 1.57 -7.99 -20.12
CA LYS A 137 2.49 -8.97 -20.73
C LYS A 137 3.44 -9.64 -19.73
N THR A 138 3.59 -9.08 -18.53
CA THR A 138 4.36 -9.73 -17.45
C THR A 138 3.78 -11.10 -17.19
N THR A 139 4.58 -12.13 -17.30
CA THR A 139 4.20 -13.53 -17.10
C THR A 139 4.77 -14.07 -15.80
N ALA A 140 4.08 -15.04 -15.22
CA ALA A 140 4.55 -15.83 -14.09
C ALA A 140 4.32 -17.30 -14.42
N VAL A 141 5.39 -18.03 -14.71
CA VAL A 141 5.35 -19.45 -15.07
C VAL A 141 5.77 -20.27 -13.86
N ARG A 142 4.95 -21.25 -13.50
CA ARG A 142 5.29 -22.14 -12.38
C ARG A 142 6.35 -23.15 -12.80
N GLU A 143 7.43 -23.22 -12.00
CA GLU A 143 8.51 -24.19 -12.15
C GLU A 143 8.71 -24.88 -10.79
N GLY A 144 8.14 -26.08 -10.63
CA GLY A 144 8.13 -26.78 -9.35
C GLY A 144 7.31 -26.04 -8.29
N ASP A 145 7.94 -25.63 -7.21
CA ASP A 145 7.30 -24.86 -6.11
C ASP A 145 7.48 -23.35 -6.27
N ASP A 146 8.24 -22.91 -7.26
CA ASP A 146 8.52 -21.51 -7.54
C ASP A 146 7.73 -20.96 -8.73
N TYR A 147 7.77 -19.64 -8.89
CA TYR A 147 7.30 -18.95 -10.08
C TYR A 147 8.44 -18.15 -10.70
N VAL A 148 8.69 -18.39 -11.98
CA VAL A 148 9.60 -17.54 -12.78
C VAL A 148 8.79 -16.41 -13.39
N ILE A 149 9.12 -15.18 -12.98
CA ILE A 149 8.41 -13.98 -13.43
C ILE A 149 9.26 -13.23 -14.43
N ASN A 150 8.69 -12.96 -15.62
CA ASN A 150 9.34 -12.20 -16.69
C ASN A 150 8.43 -11.07 -17.15
N GLY A 151 8.97 -9.84 -17.20
CA GLY A 151 8.23 -8.67 -17.66
C GLY A 151 8.86 -7.37 -17.23
N GLN A 152 8.13 -6.28 -17.46
CA GLN A 152 8.56 -4.94 -17.07
C GLN A 152 7.37 -4.14 -16.57
N LYS A 153 7.51 -3.54 -15.39
CA LYS A 153 6.55 -2.60 -14.81
C LYS A 153 7.15 -1.20 -14.82
N VAL A 154 6.29 -0.19 -15.02
CA VAL A 154 6.70 1.22 -15.05
C VAL A 154 5.81 2.06 -14.13
N TRP A 155 6.31 3.22 -13.74
CA TRP A 155 5.59 4.21 -12.91
C TRP A 155 5.19 3.65 -11.53
N ILE A 156 6.03 2.77 -10.96
CA ILE A 156 5.74 2.16 -9.68
C ILE A 156 6.15 3.11 -8.56
N SER A 157 5.14 3.73 -7.96
CA SER A 157 5.34 4.67 -6.86
C SER A 157 6.03 4.00 -5.68
N ARG A 158 7.01 4.70 -5.11
CA ARG A 158 7.67 4.33 -3.85
C ARG A 158 8.35 2.96 -3.81
N ILE A 159 8.67 2.35 -4.95
CA ILE A 159 9.37 1.07 -4.99
C ILE A 159 10.73 1.12 -4.28
N GLN A 160 11.39 2.27 -4.29
CA GLN A 160 12.69 2.50 -3.63
C GLN A 160 12.58 2.48 -2.09
N HIS A 161 11.37 2.69 -1.56
CA HIS A 161 11.07 2.82 -0.13
C HIS A 161 10.15 1.70 0.37
N SER A 162 9.98 0.64 -0.43
CA SER A 162 9.17 -0.53 -0.10
C SER A 162 10.06 -1.75 0.11
N ASP A 163 9.76 -2.54 1.14
CA ASP A 163 10.36 -3.85 1.34
C ASP A 163 9.62 -4.92 0.54
N LEU A 164 8.32 -4.73 0.38
CA LEU A 164 7.42 -5.62 -0.32
C LEU A 164 6.69 -4.88 -1.44
N MET A 165 6.34 -5.62 -2.51
CA MET A 165 5.53 -5.12 -3.62
C MET A 165 4.40 -6.09 -3.95
N ILE A 166 3.21 -5.54 -4.17
CA ILE A 166 2.13 -6.27 -4.85
C ILE A 166 2.42 -6.26 -6.35
N LEU A 167 2.56 -7.43 -6.96
CA LEU A 167 2.84 -7.56 -8.39
C LEU A 167 1.70 -8.31 -9.09
N LEU A 168 1.14 -7.71 -10.13
CA LEU A 168 0.17 -8.37 -11.01
C LEU A 168 0.90 -8.98 -12.21
N ALA A 169 0.74 -10.29 -12.40
CA ALA A 169 1.32 -11.01 -13.53
C ALA A 169 0.34 -12.03 -14.10
N ARG A 170 0.57 -12.44 -15.33
CA ARG A 170 -0.25 -13.42 -16.04
C ARG A 170 0.28 -14.83 -15.80
N THR A 171 -0.53 -15.66 -15.17
CA THR A 171 -0.23 -17.08 -14.91
C THR A 171 -0.79 -18.02 -15.98
N THR A 172 -1.78 -17.54 -16.75
CA THR A 172 -2.31 -18.24 -17.91
C THR A 172 -2.24 -17.32 -19.13
N PRO A 173 -1.68 -17.76 -20.26
CA PRO A 173 -1.59 -16.96 -21.47
C PRO A 173 -2.95 -16.38 -21.92
N LEU A 174 -2.96 -15.14 -22.41
CA LEU A 174 -4.19 -14.45 -22.81
C LEU A 174 -4.98 -15.24 -23.87
N ALA A 175 -4.29 -15.95 -24.76
CA ALA A 175 -4.92 -16.78 -25.80
C ALA A 175 -5.62 -18.03 -25.26
N GLN A 176 -5.39 -18.40 -24.01
CA GLN A 176 -5.95 -19.61 -23.38
C GLN A 176 -7.09 -19.32 -22.41
N VAL A 177 -7.46 -18.05 -22.22
CA VAL A 177 -8.55 -17.66 -21.33
C VAL A 177 -9.80 -17.25 -22.11
N THR A 178 -10.96 -17.48 -21.53
CA THR A 178 -12.26 -17.08 -22.14
C THR A 178 -12.51 -15.59 -21.99
N ARG A 179 -12.22 -15.04 -20.81
CA ARG A 179 -12.34 -13.60 -20.52
C ARG A 179 -10.94 -13.02 -20.29
N LYS A 180 -10.67 -11.86 -20.86
CA LYS A 180 -9.36 -11.18 -20.75
C LYS A 180 -8.91 -10.93 -19.30
N SER A 181 -9.84 -10.80 -18.37
CA SER A 181 -9.60 -10.61 -16.94
C SER A 181 -9.20 -11.90 -16.20
N GLU A 182 -9.30 -13.06 -16.83
CA GLU A 182 -8.88 -14.33 -16.27
C GLU A 182 -7.38 -14.58 -16.48
N GLY A 183 -6.82 -15.55 -15.77
CA GLY A 183 -5.43 -15.98 -15.91
C GLY A 183 -4.40 -14.98 -15.39
N MET A 184 -4.81 -14.06 -14.52
CA MET A 184 -3.92 -13.13 -13.81
C MET A 184 -3.88 -13.50 -12.32
N SER A 185 -2.71 -13.36 -11.72
CA SER A 185 -2.48 -13.59 -10.29
C SER A 185 -1.73 -12.42 -9.67
N ILE A 186 -1.93 -12.26 -8.37
CA ILE A 186 -1.22 -11.30 -7.54
C ILE A 186 -0.12 -12.03 -6.79
N PHE A 187 1.08 -11.48 -6.82
CA PHE A 187 2.24 -11.96 -6.09
C PHE A 187 2.67 -10.91 -5.06
N LEU A 188 3.01 -11.36 -3.87
CA LEU A 188 3.70 -10.55 -2.88
C LEU A 188 5.20 -10.79 -3.06
N VAL A 189 5.90 -9.78 -3.55
CA VAL A 189 7.33 -9.86 -3.90
C VAL A 189 8.16 -9.20 -2.81
N ASP A 190 9.15 -9.91 -2.27
CA ASP A 190 10.15 -9.34 -1.36
C ASP A 190 11.25 -8.66 -2.18
N LEU A 191 11.32 -7.34 -2.09
CA LEU A 191 12.28 -6.50 -2.81
C LEU A 191 13.67 -6.45 -2.17
N ARG A 192 13.83 -6.99 -0.97
CA ARG A 192 15.11 -7.03 -0.23
C ARG A 192 15.99 -8.18 -0.69
N GLN A 193 15.39 -9.18 -1.32
CA GLN A 193 16.12 -10.31 -1.94
C GLN A 193 16.67 -9.85 -3.29
N ARG A 194 17.97 -9.60 -3.36
CA ARG A 194 18.72 -9.25 -4.58
C ARG A 194 19.62 -10.40 -4.98
#